data_6a1b38f880422c1444f159930680144c
#
_entry.id   6a1b38f880422c1444f159930680144c
#
_cell.length_a   1.000
_cell.length_b   1.000
_cell.length_c   1.000
_cell.angle_alpha   90.00
_cell.angle_beta   90.00
_cell.angle_gamma   90.00
#
_symmetry.space_group_name_H-M   'P 1'
#
loop_
_entity.id
_entity.type
_entity.pdbx_description
1 polymer ?
#
loop_
_entity_poly.entity_id
_entity_poly.type
_entity_poly.pdbx_seq_one_letter_code
_entity_poly.pdbx_strand_id
1 'polypeptide(L)'
;MLLMSSKEEWFGNIRGDILAGIVVALALIPESIAFSIIAGVDPKVGLYASFCIAAVIAFVGGRAGMISAATGSMALLMVTLVRDHGLQYLLVATIVTGMLQVAAGYLKLGSLMSFVSRTVVIGFVNALAILIFMAQLPELTNVTWHVYALTAAGLGIIYLFPYVPKLGELIPSPLVTILVLTVVVVTMGIDVRTVGDMGALPDTLPIFLWPDVPFTMETLSIVFPYSAALAAVGLLESFMTDTIVDDMTDTDSDKNREAKGQGIANIATGCIGGMAGCGMIGQSVINIKSGGRGRLSTLIAGVLLLIMVVFMSDWIKIIPMAALVAVMIMVSIGTFNWASIKGLKTLPLSTNIVMLTTVIVV
;
A
#
# COMPACT_ATOMS: atom_id res chain seq x y z
N MET A 1 -11.03 2.38 -25.46
CA MET A 1 -10.58 1.04 -25.04
C MET A 1 -10.13 0.92 -23.59
N LEU A 2 -9.60 1.96 -22.93
CA LEU A 2 -9.27 1.93 -21.48
C LEU A 2 -10.49 1.76 -20.56
N LEU A 3 -11.68 2.23 -20.97
CA LEU A 3 -12.91 2.15 -20.18
C LEU A 3 -13.83 0.96 -20.55
N MET A 4 -13.40 0.06 -21.45
CA MET A 4 -14.22 -1.10 -21.82
C MET A 4 -14.03 -2.21 -20.78
N SER A 5 -14.85 -2.18 -19.75
CA SER A 5 -15.04 -3.26 -18.79
C SER A 5 -16.39 -3.92 -19.03
N SER A 6 -16.48 -5.23 -18.88
CA SER A 6 -17.73 -5.97 -19.05
C SER A 6 -18.71 -5.64 -17.90
N LYS A 7 -20.02 -5.80 -18.15
CA LYS A 7 -21.00 -5.69 -17.07
C LYS A 7 -20.77 -6.74 -15.97
N GLU A 8 -20.23 -7.89 -16.32
CA GLU A 8 -19.89 -8.96 -15.38
C GLU A 8 -18.76 -8.56 -14.42
N GLU A 9 -17.74 -7.82 -14.90
CA GLU A 9 -16.67 -7.30 -14.04
C GLU A 9 -17.17 -6.31 -12.97
N TRP A 10 -18.30 -5.65 -13.23
CA TRP A 10 -18.90 -4.69 -12.30
C TRP A 10 -20.00 -5.29 -11.43
N PHE A 11 -20.84 -6.14 -11.99
CA PHE A 11 -22.10 -6.55 -11.38
C PHE A 11 -22.27 -8.07 -11.28
N GLY A 12 -21.25 -8.84 -11.64
CA GLY A 12 -21.31 -10.31 -11.57
C GLY A 12 -21.35 -10.86 -10.14
N ASN A 13 -20.85 -10.10 -9.17
CA ASN A 13 -20.75 -10.54 -7.77
C ASN A 13 -21.00 -9.41 -6.77
N ILE A 14 -22.07 -8.64 -6.93
CA ILE A 14 -22.34 -7.41 -6.16
C ILE A 14 -22.22 -7.62 -4.64
N ARG A 15 -22.84 -8.66 -4.10
CA ARG A 15 -22.83 -8.91 -2.64
C ARG A 15 -21.42 -9.21 -2.12
N GLY A 16 -20.69 -10.09 -2.82
CA GLY A 16 -19.32 -10.43 -2.44
C GLY A 16 -18.41 -9.23 -2.57
N ASP A 17 -18.54 -8.45 -3.63
CA ASP A 17 -17.73 -7.26 -3.88
C ASP A 17 -17.98 -6.15 -2.85
N ILE A 18 -19.23 -5.92 -2.42
CA ILE A 18 -19.54 -4.95 -1.37
C ILE A 18 -18.92 -5.38 -0.04
N LEU A 19 -19.11 -6.62 0.38
CA LEU A 19 -18.56 -7.11 1.65
C LEU A 19 -17.04 -7.11 1.65
N ALA A 20 -16.42 -7.59 0.58
CA ALA A 20 -14.97 -7.59 0.44
C ALA A 20 -14.41 -6.15 0.42
N GLY A 21 -15.04 -5.24 -0.31
CA GLY A 21 -14.65 -3.83 -0.36
C GLY A 21 -14.70 -3.16 1.03
N ILE A 22 -15.68 -3.46 1.86
CA ILE A 22 -15.76 -2.97 3.24
C ILE A 22 -14.58 -3.48 4.07
N VAL A 23 -14.28 -4.79 4.01
CA VAL A 23 -13.15 -5.39 4.73
C VAL A 23 -11.82 -4.74 4.31
N VAL A 24 -11.63 -4.56 3.01
CA VAL A 24 -10.41 -3.93 2.47
C VAL A 24 -10.31 -2.47 2.88
N ALA A 25 -11.41 -1.70 2.82
CA ALA A 25 -11.41 -0.30 3.24
C ALA A 25 -10.92 -0.15 4.70
N LEU A 26 -11.41 -0.99 5.60
CA LEU A 26 -11.01 -1.00 7.00
C LEU A 26 -9.53 -1.37 7.19
N ALA A 27 -9.02 -2.29 6.37
CA ALA A 27 -7.60 -2.70 6.42
C ALA A 27 -6.66 -1.64 5.81
N LEU A 28 -7.11 -0.89 4.80
CA LEU A 28 -6.31 0.14 4.15
C LEU A 28 -6.02 1.37 5.03
N ILE A 29 -6.92 1.72 5.96
CA ILE A 29 -6.75 2.92 6.78
C ILE A 29 -5.42 2.91 7.56
N PRO A 30 -5.14 1.88 8.40
CA PRO A 30 -3.90 1.86 9.18
C PRO A 30 -2.64 1.79 8.30
N GLU A 31 -2.69 1.04 7.21
CA GLU A 31 -1.55 0.91 6.32
C GLU A 31 -1.25 2.22 5.59
N SER A 32 -2.27 2.91 5.08
CA SER A 32 -2.09 4.20 4.40
C SER A 32 -1.50 5.27 5.33
N ILE A 33 -1.93 5.28 6.60
CA ILE A 33 -1.37 6.16 7.63
C ILE A 33 0.10 5.82 7.87
N ALA A 34 0.40 4.55 8.12
CA ALA A 34 1.75 4.10 8.41
C ALA A 34 2.72 4.37 7.24
N PHE A 35 2.29 4.15 6.01
CA PHE A 35 3.12 4.44 4.83
C PHE A 35 3.35 5.92 4.60
N SER A 36 2.38 6.79 4.94
CA SER A 36 2.59 8.24 4.93
C SER A 36 3.67 8.65 5.92
N ILE A 37 3.62 8.10 7.13
CA ILE A 37 4.60 8.36 8.19
C ILE A 37 5.99 7.90 7.75
N ILE A 38 6.10 6.70 7.17
CA ILE A 38 7.36 6.19 6.61
C ILE A 38 7.90 7.16 5.53
N ALA A 39 7.05 7.63 4.64
CA ALA A 39 7.44 8.59 3.59
C ALA A 39 7.82 9.98 4.15
N GLY A 40 7.53 10.26 5.42
CA GLY A 40 7.78 11.56 6.05
C GLY A 40 6.75 12.63 5.71
N VAL A 41 5.52 12.23 5.38
CA VAL A 41 4.41 13.13 5.04
C VAL A 41 3.23 12.94 6.00
N ASP A 42 2.32 13.92 6.00
CA ASP A 42 1.10 13.83 6.79
C ASP A 42 0.26 12.59 6.43
N PRO A 43 -0.41 11.96 7.40
CA PRO A 43 -1.32 10.83 7.16
C PRO A 43 -2.35 11.07 6.06
N LYS A 44 -2.83 12.30 5.88
CA LYS A 44 -3.79 12.65 4.83
C LYS A 44 -3.29 12.37 3.41
N VAL A 45 -1.97 12.47 3.18
CA VAL A 45 -1.36 12.29 1.87
C VAL A 45 -1.52 10.85 1.38
N GLY A 46 -1.25 9.87 2.24
CA GLY A 46 -1.45 8.46 1.91
C GLY A 46 -2.92 8.04 1.88
N LEU A 47 -3.76 8.63 2.73
CA LEU A 47 -5.20 8.34 2.74
C LEU A 47 -5.88 8.85 1.46
N TYR A 48 -5.55 10.06 1.00
CA TYR A 48 -6.02 10.56 -0.30
C TYR A 48 -5.47 9.75 -1.47
N ALA A 49 -4.20 9.33 -1.39
CA ALA A 49 -3.61 8.47 -2.39
C ALA A 49 -4.36 7.13 -2.49
N SER A 50 -4.60 6.46 -1.38
CA SER A 50 -5.28 5.17 -1.35
C SER A 50 -6.71 5.26 -1.89
N PHE A 51 -7.45 6.32 -1.53
CA PHE A 51 -8.75 6.58 -2.14
C PHE A 51 -8.66 6.75 -3.65
N CYS A 52 -7.83 7.70 -4.11
CA CYS A 52 -7.77 8.07 -5.52
C CYS A 52 -7.30 6.91 -6.39
N ILE A 53 -6.24 6.23 -5.98
CA ILE A 53 -5.68 5.10 -6.72
C ILE A 53 -6.73 3.99 -6.83
N ALA A 54 -7.35 3.56 -5.71
CA ALA A 54 -8.36 2.52 -5.71
C ALA A 54 -9.58 2.92 -6.57
N ALA A 55 -10.06 4.15 -6.45
CA ALA A 55 -11.20 4.63 -7.24
C ALA A 55 -10.88 4.68 -8.74
N VAL A 56 -9.73 5.22 -9.13
CA VAL A 56 -9.35 5.34 -10.55
C VAL A 56 -9.06 3.99 -11.16
N ILE A 57 -8.30 3.12 -10.46
CA ILE A 57 -7.94 1.80 -10.98
C ILE A 57 -9.16 0.89 -11.18
N ALA A 58 -10.21 1.07 -10.39
CA ALA A 58 -11.47 0.34 -10.57
C ALA A 58 -12.04 0.54 -11.98
N PHE A 59 -11.86 1.72 -12.58
CA PHE A 59 -12.36 2.01 -13.94
C PHE A 59 -11.35 1.66 -15.04
N VAL A 60 -10.06 1.97 -14.83
CA VAL A 60 -9.06 1.91 -15.91
C VAL A 60 -8.10 0.72 -15.81
N GLY A 61 -8.02 0.06 -14.66
CA GLY A 61 -7.10 -1.05 -14.40
C GLY A 61 -7.30 -2.26 -15.31
N GLY A 62 -6.25 -3.03 -15.46
CA GLY A 62 -6.20 -4.26 -16.26
C GLY A 62 -6.68 -5.50 -15.52
N ARG A 63 -6.79 -5.43 -14.17
CA ARG A 63 -7.17 -6.53 -13.31
C ARG A 63 -8.37 -6.20 -12.42
N ALA A 64 -9.50 -6.86 -12.64
CA ALA A 64 -10.66 -6.75 -11.75
C ALA A 64 -10.37 -7.42 -10.39
N GLY A 65 -10.83 -6.82 -9.30
CA GLY A 65 -10.64 -7.34 -7.95
C GLY A 65 -9.25 -7.13 -7.35
N MET A 66 -8.29 -6.57 -8.08
CA MET A 66 -7.01 -6.14 -7.53
C MET A 66 -7.16 -4.82 -6.78
N ILE A 67 -6.51 -4.72 -5.65
CA ILE A 67 -6.48 -3.51 -4.83
C ILE A 67 -5.16 -2.77 -5.06
N SER A 68 -5.26 -1.48 -5.39
CA SER A 68 -4.11 -0.58 -5.49
C SER A 68 -4.30 0.61 -4.58
N ALA A 69 -3.24 1.03 -3.91
CA ALA A 69 -3.26 2.13 -2.94
C ALA A 69 -1.83 2.64 -2.69
N ALA A 70 -1.64 3.51 -1.71
CA ALA A 70 -0.32 3.84 -1.19
C ALA A 70 0.35 2.58 -0.62
N THR A 71 1.63 2.34 -0.95
CA THR A 71 2.35 1.11 -0.56
C THR A 71 3.66 1.42 0.15
N GLY A 72 4.13 0.45 0.95
CA GLY A 72 5.39 0.57 1.68
C GLY A 72 6.62 0.70 0.78
N SER A 73 6.64 -0.04 -0.33
CA SER A 73 7.71 0.02 -1.33
C SER A 73 7.85 1.41 -1.94
N MET A 74 6.72 2.02 -2.28
CA MET A 74 6.71 3.39 -2.82
C MET A 74 7.09 4.40 -1.74
N ALA A 75 6.57 4.25 -0.51
CA ALA A 75 6.86 5.13 0.61
C ALA A 75 8.36 5.22 0.92
N LEU A 76 9.05 4.07 0.96
CA LEU A 76 10.49 4.01 1.24
C LEU A 76 11.33 4.77 0.19
N LEU A 77 10.95 4.71 -1.08
CA LEU A 77 11.64 5.44 -2.16
C LEU A 77 11.44 6.96 -2.09
N MET A 78 10.41 7.42 -1.40
CA MET A 78 10.07 8.84 -1.29
C MET A 78 10.77 9.56 -0.14
N VAL A 79 11.29 8.83 0.85
CA VAL A 79 11.81 9.38 2.11
C VAL A 79 12.86 10.49 1.87
N THR A 80 13.84 10.22 1.03
CA THR A 80 14.91 11.19 0.74
C THR A 80 14.41 12.39 -0.04
N LEU A 81 13.53 12.18 -1.02
CA LEU A 81 12.93 13.27 -1.79
C LEU A 81 12.11 14.21 -0.89
N VAL A 82 11.29 13.65 0.01
CA VAL A 82 10.47 14.45 0.92
C VAL A 82 11.34 15.20 1.93
N ARG A 83 12.34 14.54 2.49
CA ARG A 83 13.27 15.16 3.45
C ARG A 83 14.04 16.33 2.85
N ASP A 84 14.53 16.19 1.62
CA ASP A 84 15.45 17.13 1.01
C ASP A 84 14.71 18.24 0.22
N HIS A 85 13.51 17.96 -0.32
CA HIS A 85 12.76 18.86 -1.21
C HIS A 85 11.31 19.12 -0.79
N GLY A 86 10.76 18.32 0.13
CA GLY A 86 9.42 18.49 0.68
C GLY A 86 8.30 17.90 -0.17
N LEU A 87 7.06 18.09 0.32
CA LEU A 87 5.84 17.47 -0.24
C LEU A 87 5.57 17.88 -1.69
N GLN A 88 5.81 19.15 -2.06
CA GLN A 88 5.48 19.62 -3.41
C GLN A 88 6.27 18.91 -4.50
N TYR A 89 7.54 18.61 -4.24
CA TYR A 89 8.38 17.81 -5.14
C TYR A 89 7.91 16.35 -5.21
N LEU A 90 7.39 15.79 -4.10
CA LEU A 90 6.77 14.47 -4.10
C LEU A 90 5.54 14.41 -5.01
N LEU A 91 4.69 15.44 -4.99
CA LEU A 91 3.51 15.48 -5.86
C LEU A 91 3.91 15.52 -7.33
N VAL A 92 4.91 16.33 -7.69
CA VAL A 92 5.47 16.35 -9.06
C VAL A 92 6.05 14.98 -9.42
N ALA A 93 6.83 14.35 -8.52
CA ALA A 93 7.38 13.02 -8.75
C ALA A 93 6.27 11.97 -8.95
N THR A 94 5.17 12.07 -8.21
CA THR A 94 3.99 11.19 -8.37
C THR A 94 3.37 11.34 -9.76
N ILE A 95 3.21 12.56 -10.25
CA ILE A 95 2.69 12.82 -11.61
C ILE A 95 3.64 12.28 -12.68
N VAL A 96 4.95 12.57 -12.57
CA VAL A 96 5.96 12.07 -13.51
C VAL A 96 6.03 10.55 -13.49
N THR A 97 5.94 9.92 -12.31
CA THR A 97 5.82 8.46 -12.16
C THR A 97 4.65 7.92 -12.97
N GLY A 98 3.49 8.54 -12.82
CA GLY A 98 2.31 8.15 -13.58
C GLY A 98 2.48 8.29 -15.09
N MET A 99 3.13 9.37 -15.56
CA MET A 99 3.43 9.54 -16.99
C MET A 99 4.34 8.44 -17.52
N LEU A 100 5.37 8.07 -16.76
CA LEU A 100 6.29 6.98 -17.13
C LEU A 100 5.57 5.62 -17.17
N GLN A 101 4.66 5.36 -16.23
CA GLN A 101 3.87 4.14 -16.20
C GLN A 101 2.88 4.05 -17.38
N VAL A 102 2.24 5.18 -17.74
CA VAL A 102 1.39 5.25 -18.95
C VAL A 102 2.21 4.96 -20.20
N ALA A 103 3.38 5.58 -20.32
CA ALA A 103 4.29 5.33 -21.44
C ALA A 103 4.70 3.85 -21.50
N ALA A 104 5.08 3.25 -20.37
CA ALA A 104 5.41 1.83 -20.26
C ALA A 104 4.27 0.92 -20.74
N GLY A 105 3.02 1.26 -20.40
CA GLY A 105 1.85 0.53 -20.84
C GLY A 105 1.60 0.61 -22.36
N TYR A 106 1.86 1.78 -22.98
CA TYR A 106 1.79 1.94 -24.44
C TYR A 106 2.94 1.24 -25.16
N LEU A 107 4.14 1.23 -24.59
CA LEU A 107 5.30 0.51 -25.10
C LEU A 107 5.19 -1.02 -24.85
N LYS A 108 4.09 -1.47 -24.23
CA LYS A 108 3.81 -2.89 -23.94
C LYS A 108 4.89 -3.54 -23.06
N LEU A 109 5.47 -2.78 -22.13
CA LEU A 109 6.50 -3.28 -21.23
C LEU A 109 5.97 -4.31 -20.20
N GLY A 110 4.66 -4.44 -20.04
CA GLY A 110 4.05 -5.52 -19.26
C GLY A 110 4.47 -6.93 -19.72
N SER A 111 4.76 -7.11 -21.02
CA SER A 111 5.28 -8.37 -21.53
C SER A 111 6.72 -8.67 -21.09
N LEU A 112 7.50 -7.65 -20.68
CA LEU A 112 8.87 -7.85 -20.18
C LEU A 112 8.88 -8.51 -18.80
N MET A 113 7.75 -8.52 -18.09
CA MET A 113 7.66 -9.16 -16.79
C MET A 113 7.97 -10.67 -16.85
N SER A 114 7.72 -11.31 -17.98
CA SER A 114 8.09 -12.72 -18.20
C SER A 114 9.60 -12.97 -18.18
N PHE A 115 10.43 -11.93 -18.35
CA PHE A 115 11.89 -12.02 -18.30
C PHE A 115 12.45 -11.75 -16.90
N VAL A 116 11.63 -11.20 -15.98
CA VAL A 116 12.07 -10.96 -14.60
C VAL A 116 12.16 -12.30 -13.87
N SER A 117 13.35 -12.65 -13.43
CA SER A 117 13.60 -13.88 -12.70
C SER A 117 12.82 -13.90 -11.39
N ARG A 118 12.12 -15.00 -11.10
CA ARG A 118 11.43 -15.22 -9.81
C ARG A 118 12.35 -15.01 -8.60
N THR A 119 13.63 -15.30 -8.76
CA THR A 119 14.65 -15.12 -7.72
C THR A 119 14.90 -13.65 -7.38
N VAL A 120 14.95 -12.78 -8.41
CA VAL A 120 15.07 -11.33 -8.22
C VAL A 120 13.84 -10.78 -7.51
N VAL A 121 12.65 -11.23 -7.91
CA VAL A 121 11.39 -10.86 -7.27
C VAL A 121 11.37 -11.23 -5.79
N ILE A 122 11.78 -12.45 -5.44
CA ILE A 122 11.86 -12.91 -4.04
C ILE A 122 12.88 -12.06 -3.26
N GLY A 123 14.05 -11.79 -3.83
CA GLY A 123 15.06 -10.93 -3.21
C GLY A 123 14.53 -9.53 -2.93
N PHE A 124 13.86 -8.91 -3.91
CA PHE A 124 13.24 -7.60 -3.80
C PHE A 124 12.16 -7.56 -2.69
N VAL A 125 11.24 -8.52 -2.67
CA VAL A 125 10.18 -8.61 -1.64
C VAL A 125 10.76 -8.79 -0.25
N ASN A 126 11.81 -9.61 -0.10
CA ASN A 126 12.50 -9.77 1.18
C ASN A 126 13.20 -8.49 1.64
N ALA A 127 13.83 -7.76 0.72
CA ALA A 127 14.42 -6.46 1.02
C ALA A 127 13.37 -5.47 1.53
N LEU A 128 12.23 -5.35 0.84
CA LEU A 128 11.12 -4.51 1.27
C LEU A 128 10.61 -4.88 2.66
N ALA A 129 10.43 -6.17 2.94
CA ALA A 129 10.00 -6.63 4.25
C ALA A 129 10.97 -6.20 5.36
N ILE A 130 12.28 -6.33 5.12
CA ILE A 130 13.32 -5.89 6.07
C ILE A 130 13.27 -4.37 6.25
N LEU A 131 13.17 -3.59 5.17
CA LEU A 131 13.12 -2.14 5.22
C LEU A 131 11.86 -1.63 5.93
N ILE A 132 10.69 -2.24 5.71
CA ILE A 132 9.46 -1.93 6.44
C ILE A 132 9.63 -2.17 7.94
N PHE A 133 10.26 -3.27 8.33
CA PHE A 133 10.58 -3.54 9.74
C PHE A 133 11.54 -2.50 10.32
N MET A 134 12.63 -2.21 9.62
CA MET A 134 13.62 -1.21 10.06
C MET A 134 13.01 0.18 10.21
N ALA A 135 12.04 0.53 9.38
CA ALA A 135 11.32 1.82 9.47
C ALA A 135 10.48 1.94 10.76
N GLN A 136 10.18 0.83 11.44
CA GLN A 136 9.48 0.86 12.74
C GLN A 136 10.42 1.04 13.94
N LEU A 137 11.70 0.79 13.78
CA LEU A 137 12.66 0.86 14.91
C LEU A 137 12.74 2.25 15.57
N PRO A 138 12.68 3.38 14.86
CA PRO A 138 12.64 4.70 15.49
C PRO A 138 11.48 4.88 16.48
N GLU A 139 10.31 4.29 16.19
CA GLU A 139 9.14 4.34 17.06
C GLU A 139 9.26 3.45 18.30
N LEU A 140 10.25 2.56 18.33
CA LEU A 140 10.57 1.66 19.45
C LEU A 140 11.83 2.07 20.19
N THR A 141 12.48 3.19 19.84
CA THR A 141 13.69 3.69 20.50
C THR A 141 13.39 4.89 21.39
N ASN A 142 14.02 4.92 22.57
CA ASN A 142 13.84 6.01 23.55
C ASN A 142 12.39 6.25 23.97
N VAL A 143 11.62 5.18 24.10
CA VAL A 143 10.19 5.21 24.47
C VAL A 143 9.98 4.55 25.84
N THR A 144 8.81 4.82 26.43
CA THR A 144 8.41 4.21 27.70
C THR A 144 8.10 2.72 27.53
N TRP A 145 8.20 1.94 28.60
CA TRP A 145 7.86 0.52 28.57
C TRP A 145 6.42 0.24 28.10
N HIS A 146 5.51 1.22 28.25
CA HIS A 146 4.14 1.13 27.76
C HIS A 146 4.06 0.88 26.25
N VAL A 147 4.93 1.52 25.47
CA VAL A 147 4.96 1.34 24.01
C VAL A 147 5.34 -0.11 23.66
N TYR A 148 6.32 -0.69 24.33
CA TYR A 148 6.69 -2.09 24.11
C TYR A 148 5.57 -3.05 24.51
N ALA A 149 4.92 -2.79 25.67
CA ALA A 149 3.81 -3.61 26.14
C ALA A 149 2.61 -3.54 25.18
N LEU A 150 2.25 -2.35 24.70
CA LEU A 150 1.17 -2.15 23.74
C LEU A 150 1.50 -2.80 22.38
N THR A 151 2.73 -2.65 21.90
CA THR A 151 3.15 -3.29 20.63
C THR A 151 3.11 -4.81 20.75
N ALA A 152 3.60 -5.38 21.86
CA ALA A 152 3.55 -6.82 22.09
C ALA A 152 2.10 -7.33 22.23
N ALA A 153 1.24 -6.61 22.96
CA ALA A 153 -0.17 -6.93 23.08
C ALA A 153 -0.86 -6.86 21.70
N GLY A 154 -0.53 -5.84 20.89
CA GLY A 154 -1.04 -5.69 19.53
C GLY A 154 -0.67 -6.87 18.64
N LEU A 155 0.58 -7.30 18.64
CA LEU A 155 1.02 -8.51 17.93
C LEU A 155 0.29 -9.75 18.44
N GLY A 156 0.12 -9.87 19.76
CA GLY A 156 -0.65 -10.95 20.36
C GLY A 156 -2.09 -11.00 19.83
N ILE A 157 -2.77 -9.87 19.78
CA ILE A 157 -4.14 -9.77 19.24
C ILE A 157 -4.13 -10.14 17.75
N ILE A 158 -3.21 -9.60 16.95
CA ILE A 158 -3.14 -9.85 15.50
C ILE A 158 -3.05 -11.34 15.20
N TYR A 159 -2.21 -12.08 15.93
CA TYR A 159 -1.97 -13.50 15.64
C TYR A 159 -2.95 -14.45 16.35
N LEU A 160 -3.55 -14.05 17.47
CA LEU A 160 -4.50 -14.88 18.22
C LEU A 160 -5.97 -14.68 17.80
N PHE A 161 -6.35 -13.46 17.40
CA PHE A 161 -7.73 -13.15 17.02
C PHE A 161 -8.28 -13.99 15.85
N PRO A 162 -7.51 -14.35 14.81
CA PRO A 162 -8.00 -15.22 13.74
C PRO A 162 -8.50 -16.59 14.20
N TYR A 163 -8.07 -17.05 15.38
CA TYR A 163 -8.54 -18.32 15.97
C TYR A 163 -9.89 -18.20 16.70
N VAL A 164 -10.44 -16.98 16.83
CA VAL A 164 -11.76 -16.80 17.45
C VAL A 164 -12.84 -17.22 16.45
N PRO A 165 -13.68 -18.23 16.81
CA PRO A 165 -14.69 -18.75 15.90
C PRO A 165 -15.66 -17.65 15.43
N LYS A 166 -15.99 -17.64 14.14
CA LYS A 166 -16.91 -16.71 13.46
C LYS A 166 -16.44 -15.26 13.38
N LEU A 167 -15.77 -14.70 14.39
CA LEU A 167 -15.31 -13.31 14.40
C LEU A 167 -13.95 -13.16 13.70
N GLY A 168 -13.06 -14.13 13.87
CA GLY A 168 -11.73 -14.10 13.27
C GLY A 168 -11.72 -14.13 11.74
N GLU A 169 -12.77 -14.70 11.13
CA GLU A 169 -12.94 -14.73 9.67
C GLU A 169 -13.65 -13.47 9.13
N LEU A 170 -14.43 -12.79 9.98
CA LEU A 170 -15.28 -11.66 9.58
C LEU A 170 -14.57 -10.33 9.69
N ILE A 171 -13.71 -10.14 10.70
CA ILE A 171 -13.09 -8.85 11.02
C ILE A 171 -11.57 -8.98 10.89
N PRO A 172 -10.89 -8.08 10.12
CA PRO A 172 -9.44 -8.07 10.05
C PRO A 172 -8.80 -7.87 11.43
N SER A 173 -7.89 -8.76 11.82
CA SER A 173 -7.21 -8.68 13.13
C SER A 173 -6.43 -7.37 13.36
N PRO A 174 -5.82 -6.71 12.34
CA PRO A 174 -5.22 -5.39 12.51
C PRO A 174 -6.23 -4.34 12.98
N LEU A 175 -7.46 -4.37 12.47
CA LEU A 175 -8.50 -3.44 12.89
C LEU A 175 -8.88 -3.66 14.35
N VAL A 176 -9.05 -4.91 14.76
CA VAL A 176 -9.36 -5.25 16.17
C VAL A 176 -8.24 -4.77 17.09
N THR A 177 -6.99 -4.97 16.68
CA THR A 177 -5.81 -4.49 17.43
C THR A 177 -5.85 -2.99 17.64
N ILE A 178 -6.12 -2.22 16.60
CA ILE A 178 -6.20 -0.76 16.68
C ILE A 178 -7.33 -0.35 17.62
N LEU A 179 -8.53 -0.92 17.46
CA LEU A 179 -9.66 -0.58 18.30
C LEU A 179 -9.41 -0.91 19.79
N VAL A 180 -8.93 -2.11 20.07
CA VAL A 180 -8.67 -2.55 21.46
C VAL A 180 -7.59 -1.71 22.09
N LEU A 181 -6.44 -1.50 21.42
CA LEU A 181 -5.35 -0.70 21.98
C LEU A 181 -5.73 0.77 22.13
N THR A 182 -6.53 1.33 21.23
CA THR A 182 -7.04 2.71 21.37
C THR A 182 -7.93 2.83 22.60
N VAL A 183 -8.87 1.89 22.80
CA VAL A 183 -9.73 1.88 23.98
C VAL A 183 -8.90 1.76 25.26
N VAL A 184 -7.92 0.87 25.30
CA VAL A 184 -7.03 0.69 26.46
C VAL A 184 -6.26 1.98 26.77
N VAL A 185 -5.64 2.61 25.77
CA VAL A 185 -4.85 3.84 25.95
C VAL A 185 -5.72 4.98 26.44
N VAL A 186 -6.90 5.17 25.84
CA VAL A 186 -7.83 6.25 26.22
C VAL A 186 -8.41 6.03 27.62
N THR A 187 -8.85 4.81 27.94
CA THR A 187 -9.49 4.51 29.23
C THR A 187 -8.50 4.50 30.40
N MET A 188 -7.28 4.05 30.16
CA MET A 188 -6.22 4.03 31.19
C MET A 188 -5.43 5.33 31.27
N GLY A 189 -5.66 6.29 30.36
CA GLY A 189 -4.94 7.56 30.32
C GLY A 189 -3.43 7.39 30.08
N ILE A 190 -3.04 6.41 29.27
CA ILE A 190 -1.62 6.12 28.99
C ILE A 190 -1.09 7.20 28.04
N ASP A 191 -0.05 7.91 28.46
CA ASP A 191 0.61 8.93 27.64
C ASP A 191 1.56 8.27 26.63
N VAL A 192 1.11 8.14 25.40
CA VAL A 192 1.88 7.61 24.26
C VAL A 192 1.55 8.41 23.00
N ARG A 193 2.49 8.45 22.07
CA ARG A 193 2.28 9.12 20.77
C ARG A 193 1.09 8.53 20.04
N THR A 194 0.31 9.42 19.43
CA THR A 194 -0.87 9.08 18.64
C THR A 194 -0.69 9.49 17.18
N VAL A 195 -1.59 9.02 16.32
CA VAL A 195 -1.61 9.42 14.90
C VAL A 195 -1.78 10.93 14.75
N GLY A 196 -2.55 11.58 15.63
CA GLY A 196 -2.72 13.03 15.63
C GLY A 196 -1.43 13.82 15.86
N ASP A 197 -0.45 13.21 16.54
CA ASP A 197 0.87 13.82 16.78
C ASP A 197 1.79 13.72 15.55
N MET A 198 1.44 12.89 14.55
CA MET A 198 2.26 12.61 13.37
C MET A 198 1.98 13.55 12.20
N GLY A 199 0.86 14.27 12.21
CA GLY A 199 0.51 15.20 11.15
C GLY A 199 -0.99 15.33 10.90
N ALA A 200 -1.34 16.09 9.85
CA ALA A 200 -2.72 16.39 9.53
C ALA A 200 -3.45 15.18 8.93
N LEU A 201 -4.67 14.94 9.43
CA LEU A 201 -5.62 13.98 8.88
C LEU A 201 -6.60 14.67 7.93
N PRO A 202 -7.23 13.91 7.00
CA PRO A 202 -8.30 14.45 6.18
C PRO A 202 -9.48 14.94 7.04
N ASP A 203 -9.88 16.17 6.84
CA ASP A 203 -11.06 16.79 7.41
C ASP A 203 -12.05 17.23 6.31
N THR A 204 -11.60 17.15 5.06
CA THR A 204 -12.36 17.56 3.88
C THR A 204 -12.20 16.52 2.75
N LEU A 205 -13.05 16.63 1.74
CA LEU A 205 -12.85 15.87 0.50
C LEU A 205 -11.60 16.40 -0.23
N PRO A 206 -10.85 15.51 -0.93
CA PRO A 206 -9.70 15.94 -1.71
C PRO A 206 -10.15 16.91 -2.81
N ILE A 207 -9.41 18.00 -2.94
CA ILE A 207 -9.61 19.01 -3.99
C ILE A 207 -8.49 18.93 -5.00
N PHE A 208 -8.76 19.36 -6.21
CA PHE A 208 -7.73 19.49 -7.24
C PHE A 208 -6.67 20.48 -6.78
N LEU A 209 -5.43 20.05 -6.78
CA LEU A 209 -4.26 20.80 -6.37
C LEU A 209 -3.18 20.66 -7.44
N TRP A 210 -2.74 21.78 -8.02
CA TRP A 210 -1.56 21.75 -8.86
C TRP A 210 -0.33 21.96 -8.00
N PRO A 211 0.73 21.12 -8.12
CA PRO A 211 1.94 21.28 -7.32
C PRO A 211 2.56 22.67 -7.51
N ASP A 212 2.89 23.33 -6.41
CA ASP A 212 3.50 24.67 -6.40
C ASP A 212 5.03 24.56 -6.51
N VAL A 213 5.49 24.08 -7.67
CA VAL A 213 6.91 23.96 -8.00
C VAL A 213 7.12 24.47 -9.42
N PRO A 214 8.19 25.26 -9.68
CA PRO A 214 8.46 25.76 -11.03
C PRO A 214 8.77 24.61 -11.97
N PHE A 215 8.13 24.59 -13.15
CA PHE A 215 8.39 23.60 -14.20
C PHE A 215 9.67 23.94 -14.95
N THR A 216 10.80 23.67 -14.33
CA THR A 216 12.14 23.88 -14.89
C THR A 216 12.83 22.56 -15.15
N MET A 217 13.87 22.58 -15.98
CA MET A 217 14.75 21.40 -16.17
C MET A 217 15.46 21.00 -14.87
N GLU A 218 15.68 21.94 -13.96
CA GLU A 218 16.23 21.67 -12.64
C GLU A 218 15.27 20.82 -11.82
N THR A 219 13.99 21.22 -11.71
CA THR A 219 12.95 20.43 -11.03
C THR A 219 12.86 19.04 -11.64
N LEU A 220 12.84 18.92 -12.96
CA LEU A 220 12.78 17.64 -13.63
C LEU A 220 14.00 16.77 -13.31
N SER A 221 15.20 17.35 -13.27
CA SER A 221 16.44 16.63 -12.94
C SER A 221 16.43 16.09 -11.50
N ILE A 222 15.77 16.79 -10.57
CA ILE A 222 15.62 16.36 -9.18
C ILE A 222 14.62 15.21 -9.08
N VAL A 223 13.42 15.35 -9.69
CA VAL A 223 12.34 14.37 -9.50
C VAL A 223 12.48 13.14 -10.39
N PHE A 224 13.12 13.24 -11.55
CA PHE A 224 13.16 12.17 -12.54
C PHE A 224 13.78 10.85 -12.03
N PRO A 225 14.91 10.84 -11.31
CA PRO A 225 15.49 9.61 -10.77
C PRO A 225 14.52 8.89 -9.83
N TYR A 226 13.87 9.65 -8.95
CA TYR A 226 12.85 9.10 -8.03
C TYR A 226 11.64 8.60 -8.80
N SER A 227 11.14 9.37 -9.75
CA SER A 227 9.99 8.98 -10.57
C SER A 227 10.25 7.73 -11.39
N ALA A 228 11.46 7.58 -11.95
CA ALA A 228 11.85 6.40 -12.69
C ALA A 228 11.91 5.15 -11.78
N ALA A 229 12.48 5.29 -10.58
CA ALA A 229 12.50 4.22 -9.59
C ALA A 229 11.08 3.84 -9.14
N LEU A 230 10.25 4.84 -8.79
CA LEU A 230 8.85 4.65 -8.41
C LEU A 230 8.04 3.97 -9.54
N ALA A 231 8.24 4.38 -10.79
CA ALA A 231 7.55 3.77 -11.92
C ALA A 231 7.94 2.30 -12.11
N ALA A 232 9.23 2.00 -12.02
CA ALA A 232 9.75 0.63 -12.18
C ALA A 232 9.26 -0.28 -11.04
N VAL A 233 9.44 0.15 -9.79
CA VAL A 233 9.02 -0.62 -8.59
C VAL A 233 7.51 -0.78 -8.55
N GLY A 234 6.75 0.30 -8.79
CA GLY A 234 5.29 0.25 -8.78
C GLY A 234 4.71 -0.66 -9.85
N LEU A 235 5.29 -0.68 -11.07
CA LEU A 235 4.87 -1.62 -12.11
C LEU A 235 5.26 -3.07 -11.78
N LEU A 236 6.46 -3.29 -11.24
CA LEU A 236 6.89 -4.62 -10.83
C LEU A 236 5.91 -5.20 -9.79
N GLU A 237 5.60 -4.44 -8.74
CA GLU A 237 4.71 -4.87 -7.66
C GLU A 237 3.27 -5.06 -8.17
N SER A 238 2.78 -4.18 -9.04
CA SER A 238 1.46 -4.32 -9.64
C SER A 238 1.37 -5.58 -10.51
N PHE A 239 2.35 -5.85 -11.35
CA PHE A 239 2.35 -7.06 -12.20
C PHE A 239 2.49 -8.36 -11.39
N MET A 240 3.22 -8.31 -10.28
CA MET A 240 3.28 -9.44 -9.34
C MET A 240 1.92 -9.67 -8.69
N THR A 241 1.26 -8.59 -8.26
CA THR A 241 -0.09 -8.65 -7.69
C THR A 241 -1.09 -9.19 -8.70
N ASP A 242 -1.05 -8.72 -9.96
CA ASP A 242 -1.85 -9.27 -11.06
C ASP A 242 -1.69 -10.78 -11.14
N THR A 243 -0.44 -11.26 -11.19
CA THR A 243 -0.13 -12.69 -11.33
C THR A 243 -0.69 -13.50 -10.16
N ILE A 244 -0.56 -13.00 -8.94
CA ILE A 244 -1.10 -13.67 -7.74
C ILE A 244 -2.63 -13.73 -7.80
N VAL A 245 -3.28 -12.64 -8.20
CA VAL A 245 -4.74 -12.58 -8.33
C VAL A 245 -5.21 -13.46 -9.50
N ASP A 246 -4.47 -13.50 -10.63
CA ASP A 246 -4.73 -14.40 -11.75
C ASP A 246 -4.74 -15.86 -11.27
N ASP A 247 -3.69 -16.27 -10.54
CA ASP A 247 -3.56 -17.62 -9.99
C ASP A 247 -4.68 -17.97 -8.99
N MET A 248 -5.11 -16.99 -8.16
CA MET A 248 -6.16 -17.22 -7.16
C MET A 248 -7.57 -17.31 -7.74
N THR A 249 -7.79 -16.73 -8.91
CA THR A 249 -9.12 -16.63 -9.52
C THR A 249 -9.27 -17.44 -10.82
N ASP A 250 -8.18 -18.05 -11.27
CA ASP A 250 -8.10 -18.80 -12.53
C ASP A 250 -8.58 -17.95 -13.74
N THR A 251 -8.13 -16.69 -13.77
CA THR A 251 -8.48 -15.72 -14.83
C THR A 251 -7.27 -14.87 -15.18
N ASP A 252 -7.18 -14.40 -16.43
CA ASP A 252 -6.06 -13.61 -16.93
C ASP A 252 -6.27 -12.10 -16.76
N SER A 253 -5.18 -11.35 -16.54
CA SER A 253 -5.12 -9.90 -16.51
C SER A 253 -4.46 -9.30 -17.76
N ASP A 254 -4.82 -8.05 -18.10
CA ASP A 254 -4.11 -7.25 -19.09
C ASP A 254 -3.07 -6.35 -18.42
N LYS A 255 -1.84 -6.84 -18.32
CA LYS A 255 -0.71 -6.12 -17.68
C LYS A 255 -0.38 -4.79 -18.35
N ASN A 256 -0.58 -4.66 -19.66
CA ASN A 256 -0.35 -3.38 -20.34
C ASN A 256 -1.45 -2.37 -20.05
N ARG A 257 -2.68 -2.83 -19.90
CA ARG A 257 -3.80 -1.99 -19.44
C ARG A 257 -3.58 -1.62 -17.97
N GLU A 258 -3.10 -2.56 -17.15
CA GLU A 258 -2.78 -2.30 -15.74
C GLU A 258 -1.71 -1.21 -15.62
N ALA A 259 -0.61 -1.27 -16.37
CA ALA A 259 0.42 -0.25 -16.37
C ALA A 259 -0.14 1.15 -16.71
N LYS A 260 -1.00 1.24 -17.72
CA LYS A 260 -1.68 2.49 -18.07
C LYS A 260 -2.62 2.96 -16.97
N GLY A 261 -3.36 2.04 -16.37
CA GLY A 261 -4.27 2.31 -15.26
C GLY A 261 -3.55 2.84 -14.03
N GLN A 262 -2.48 2.19 -13.62
CA GLN A 262 -1.62 2.64 -12.51
C GLN A 262 -1.05 4.04 -12.78
N GLY A 263 -0.60 4.30 -14.00
CA GLY A 263 -0.09 5.59 -14.40
C GLY A 263 -1.16 6.70 -14.33
N ILE A 264 -2.36 6.46 -14.84
CA ILE A 264 -3.48 7.41 -14.76
C ILE A 264 -3.86 7.65 -13.30
N ALA A 265 -3.90 6.60 -12.48
CA ALA A 265 -4.20 6.70 -11.06
C ALA A 265 -3.16 7.57 -10.32
N ASN A 266 -1.86 7.37 -10.59
CA ASN A 266 -0.79 8.15 -9.99
C ASN A 266 -0.80 9.63 -10.45
N ILE A 267 -1.10 9.92 -11.73
CA ILE A 267 -1.28 11.30 -12.20
C ILE A 267 -2.42 11.97 -11.43
N ALA A 268 -3.58 11.33 -11.38
CA ALA A 268 -4.74 11.86 -10.65
C ALA A 268 -4.42 12.09 -9.17
N THR A 269 -3.70 11.15 -8.55
CA THR A 269 -3.30 11.20 -7.14
C THR A 269 -2.37 12.37 -6.85
N GLY A 270 -1.37 12.61 -7.68
CA GLY A 270 -0.49 13.76 -7.54
C GLY A 270 -1.23 15.10 -7.67
N CYS A 271 -2.32 15.14 -8.48
CA CYS A 271 -3.16 16.32 -8.65
C CYS A 271 -4.17 16.56 -7.51
N ILE A 272 -4.29 15.67 -6.54
CA ILE A 272 -5.14 15.85 -5.35
C ILE A 272 -4.36 15.85 -4.04
N GLY A 273 -3.04 15.95 -4.12
CA GLY A 273 -2.17 16.01 -2.94
C GLY A 273 -1.81 14.65 -2.33
N GLY A 274 -1.94 13.56 -3.09
CA GLY A 274 -1.59 12.22 -2.67
C GLY A 274 -0.21 11.76 -3.16
N MET A 275 0.39 10.82 -2.45
CA MET A 275 1.65 10.15 -2.82
C MET A 275 1.42 9.05 -3.85
N ALA A 276 2.47 8.65 -4.57
CA ALA A 276 2.40 7.55 -5.51
C ALA A 276 2.12 6.20 -4.80
N GLY A 277 1.43 5.32 -5.52
CA GLY A 277 1.15 3.97 -5.06
C GLY A 277 1.11 2.97 -6.20
N CYS A 278 0.77 1.73 -5.89
CA CYS A 278 0.75 0.61 -6.83
C CYS A 278 -0.17 -0.52 -6.35
N GLY A 279 -0.19 -1.64 -7.06
CA GLY A 279 -0.95 -2.82 -6.67
C GLY A 279 -0.44 -3.44 -5.37
N MET A 280 -1.34 -3.71 -4.44
CA MET A 280 -1.04 -4.26 -3.11
C MET A 280 -1.33 -5.76 -3.06
N ILE A 281 -0.30 -6.58 -2.89
CA ILE A 281 -0.45 -8.04 -2.79
C ILE A 281 -1.37 -8.41 -1.61
N GLY A 282 -1.06 -7.92 -0.41
CA GLY A 282 -1.80 -8.28 0.81
C GLY A 282 -3.29 -7.95 0.72
N GLN A 283 -3.61 -6.73 0.33
CA GLN A 283 -4.98 -6.24 0.22
C GLN A 283 -5.76 -6.92 -0.89
N SER A 284 -5.11 -7.22 -2.02
CA SER A 284 -5.72 -7.99 -3.12
C SER A 284 -6.05 -9.40 -2.68
N VAL A 285 -5.15 -10.07 -1.95
CA VAL A 285 -5.39 -11.40 -1.39
C VAL A 285 -6.55 -11.36 -0.39
N ILE A 286 -6.61 -10.35 0.49
CA ILE A 286 -7.73 -10.16 1.43
C ILE A 286 -9.03 -9.98 0.64
N ASN A 287 -9.05 -9.13 -0.39
CA ASN A 287 -10.23 -8.90 -1.23
C ASN A 287 -10.77 -10.21 -1.83
N ILE A 288 -9.88 -10.98 -2.48
CA ILE A 288 -10.25 -12.24 -3.13
C ILE A 288 -10.74 -13.28 -2.11
N LYS A 289 -10.06 -13.44 -0.97
CA LYS A 289 -10.47 -14.36 0.12
C LYS A 289 -11.78 -13.96 0.76
N SER A 290 -12.08 -12.67 0.84
CA SER A 290 -13.36 -12.15 1.35
C SER A 290 -14.50 -12.25 0.33
N GLY A 291 -14.27 -12.81 -0.85
CA GLY A 291 -15.28 -13.03 -1.88
C GLY A 291 -15.34 -11.95 -2.95
N GLY A 292 -14.45 -10.94 -2.94
CA GLY A 292 -14.36 -9.94 -4.01
C GLY A 292 -13.84 -10.56 -5.30
N ARG A 293 -14.43 -10.16 -6.42
CA ARG A 293 -14.06 -10.64 -7.76
C ARG A 293 -14.08 -9.51 -8.78
N GLY A 294 -14.96 -8.54 -8.60
CA GLY A 294 -15.24 -7.49 -9.54
C GLY A 294 -14.53 -6.17 -9.22
N ARG A 295 -14.65 -5.25 -10.16
CA ARG A 295 -14.17 -3.85 -10.03
C ARG A 295 -14.90 -3.09 -8.93
N LEU A 296 -16.14 -3.50 -8.63
CA LEU A 296 -16.97 -2.90 -7.60
C LEU A 296 -16.32 -3.02 -6.22
N SER A 297 -15.64 -4.12 -5.90
CA SER A 297 -14.95 -4.29 -4.62
C SER A 297 -13.83 -3.26 -4.44
N THR A 298 -13.05 -3.02 -5.48
CA THR A 298 -11.97 -2.02 -5.48
C THR A 298 -12.51 -0.59 -5.34
N LEU A 299 -13.58 -0.26 -6.07
CA LEU A 299 -14.23 1.05 -5.97
C LEU A 299 -14.80 1.30 -4.57
N ILE A 300 -15.49 0.30 -4.00
CA ILE A 300 -16.06 0.40 -2.64
C ILE A 300 -14.94 0.56 -1.62
N ALA A 301 -13.85 -0.19 -1.75
CA ALA A 301 -12.70 -0.07 -0.84
C ALA A 301 -12.18 1.37 -0.80
N GLY A 302 -11.96 2.00 -1.96
CA GLY A 302 -11.48 3.39 -2.03
C GLY A 302 -12.49 4.40 -1.51
N VAL A 303 -13.72 4.36 -2.02
CA VAL A 303 -14.77 5.34 -1.65
C VAL A 303 -15.14 5.23 -0.17
N LEU A 304 -15.30 4.03 0.35
CA LEU A 304 -15.64 3.84 1.76
C LEU A 304 -14.49 4.26 2.68
N LEU A 305 -13.23 4.00 2.29
CA LEU A 305 -12.07 4.51 3.00
C LEU A 305 -12.15 6.04 3.15
N LEU A 306 -12.38 6.76 2.05
CA LEU A 306 -12.49 8.22 2.10
C LEU A 306 -13.63 8.68 3.02
N ILE A 307 -14.81 8.08 2.88
CA ILE A 307 -15.98 8.40 3.72
C ILE A 307 -15.63 8.20 5.20
N MET A 308 -15.09 7.03 5.55
CA MET A 308 -14.73 6.74 6.95
C MET A 308 -13.70 7.72 7.49
N VAL A 309 -12.67 8.04 6.72
CA VAL A 309 -11.58 8.89 7.18
C VAL A 309 -12.05 10.34 7.37
N VAL A 310 -12.85 10.88 6.46
CA VAL A 310 -13.38 12.26 6.57
C VAL A 310 -14.35 12.38 7.75
N PHE A 311 -15.27 11.42 7.93
CA PHE A 311 -16.25 11.48 9.01
C PHE A 311 -15.73 10.99 10.37
N MET A 312 -14.67 10.19 10.40
CA MET A 312 -14.11 9.61 11.62
C MET A 312 -12.70 10.14 11.94
N SER A 313 -12.30 11.30 11.39
CA SER A 313 -10.95 11.84 11.60
C SER A 313 -10.59 12.02 13.07
N ASP A 314 -11.55 12.45 13.91
CA ASP A 314 -11.34 12.64 15.36
C ASP A 314 -11.06 11.32 16.10
N TRP A 315 -11.63 10.21 15.64
CA TRP A 315 -11.35 8.88 16.19
C TRP A 315 -9.99 8.35 15.72
N ILE A 316 -9.59 8.69 14.49
CA ILE A 316 -8.30 8.27 13.95
C ILE A 316 -7.14 8.99 14.66
N LYS A 317 -7.31 10.26 15.03
CA LYS A 317 -6.30 11.04 15.74
C LYS A 317 -5.84 10.39 17.06
N ILE A 318 -6.72 9.72 17.77
CA ILE A 318 -6.43 9.11 19.08
C ILE A 318 -5.81 7.69 18.99
N ILE A 319 -5.63 7.15 17.80
CA ILE A 319 -5.00 5.84 17.60
C ILE A 319 -3.55 5.90 18.09
N PRO A 320 -3.12 5.03 19.02
CA PRO A 320 -1.74 5.00 19.49
C PRO A 320 -0.79 4.48 18.39
N MET A 321 0.36 5.14 18.24
CA MET A 321 1.38 4.73 17.29
C MET A 321 1.85 3.28 17.52
N ALA A 322 1.88 2.83 18.76
CA ALA A 322 2.21 1.44 19.11
C ALA A 322 1.31 0.40 18.40
N ALA A 323 0.03 0.73 18.17
CA ALA A 323 -0.87 -0.15 17.42
C ALA A 323 -0.49 -0.23 15.94
N LEU A 324 -0.13 0.90 15.32
CA LEU A 324 0.34 0.93 13.93
C LEU A 324 1.68 0.21 13.76
N VAL A 325 2.59 0.38 14.72
CA VAL A 325 3.87 -0.35 14.74
C VAL A 325 3.63 -1.86 14.77
N ALA A 326 2.71 -2.35 15.61
CA ALA A 326 2.36 -3.77 15.64
C ALA A 326 1.81 -4.26 14.28
N VAL A 327 0.95 -3.47 13.64
CA VAL A 327 0.42 -3.77 12.31
C VAL A 327 1.54 -3.81 11.26
N MET A 328 2.45 -2.84 11.28
CA MET A 328 3.56 -2.79 10.31
C MET A 328 4.57 -3.91 10.52
N ILE A 329 4.84 -4.33 11.74
CA ILE A 329 5.65 -5.52 12.03
C ILE A 329 4.96 -6.77 11.44
N MET A 330 3.65 -6.91 11.61
CA MET A 330 2.90 -8.01 11.00
C MET A 330 2.98 -7.97 9.47
N VAL A 331 2.83 -6.78 8.84
CA VAL A 331 2.97 -6.61 7.40
C VAL A 331 4.36 -7.01 6.94
N SER A 332 5.42 -6.59 7.63
CA SER A 332 6.80 -7.00 7.35
C SER A 332 6.97 -8.52 7.40
N ILE A 333 6.51 -9.16 8.47
CA ILE A 333 6.58 -10.62 8.64
C ILE A 333 5.78 -11.34 7.54
N GLY A 334 4.61 -10.83 7.19
CA GLY A 334 3.75 -11.41 6.16
C GLY A 334 4.27 -11.21 4.73
N THR A 335 5.00 -10.12 4.48
CA THR A 335 5.62 -9.83 3.19
C THR A 335 6.87 -10.67 2.96
N PHE A 336 7.62 -10.98 4.00
CA PHE A 336 8.85 -11.75 3.90
C PHE A 336 8.59 -13.17 3.39
N ASN A 337 9.33 -13.58 2.36
CA ASN A 337 9.25 -14.94 1.81
C ASN A 337 10.06 -15.94 2.64
N TRP A 338 9.44 -16.50 3.68
CA TRP A 338 10.08 -17.45 4.59
C TRP A 338 10.56 -18.73 3.91
N ALA A 339 9.94 -19.14 2.80
CA ALA A 339 10.37 -20.28 2.01
C ALA A 339 11.75 -20.07 1.38
N SER A 340 12.12 -18.81 1.12
CA SER A 340 13.43 -18.46 0.55
C SER A 340 14.59 -18.83 1.49
N ILE A 341 14.40 -18.71 2.80
CA ILE A 341 15.43 -19.13 3.80
C ILE A 341 15.64 -20.64 3.76
N LYS A 342 14.55 -21.41 3.67
CA LYS A 342 14.64 -22.88 3.52
C LYS A 342 15.28 -23.23 2.18
N GLY A 343 14.99 -22.48 1.14
CA GLY A 343 15.55 -22.63 -0.20
C GLY A 343 17.06 -22.40 -0.30
N LEU A 344 17.66 -21.58 0.59
CA LEU A 344 19.11 -21.34 0.59
C LEU A 344 19.95 -22.61 0.67
N LYS A 345 19.43 -23.66 1.30
CA LYS A 345 20.12 -24.96 1.43
C LYS A 345 19.90 -25.91 0.24
N THR A 346 18.88 -25.66 -0.57
CA THR A 346 18.44 -26.60 -1.63
C THR A 346 18.57 -26.02 -3.04
N LEU A 347 18.62 -24.70 -3.18
CA LEU A 347 18.76 -24.03 -4.46
C LEU A 347 20.21 -23.91 -4.91
N PRO A 348 20.47 -23.81 -6.22
CA PRO A 348 21.81 -23.59 -6.76
C PRO A 348 22.45 -22.34 -6.19
N LEU A 349 23.78 -22.35 -6.02
CA LEU A 349 24.54 -21.21 -5.46
C LEU A 349 24.32 -19.92 -6.27
N SER A 350 24.23 -20.01 -7.59
CA SER A 350 23.95 -18.87 -8.48
C SER A 350 22.62 -18.19 -8.16
N THR A 351 21.58 -18.98 -7.88
CA THR A 351 20.25 -18.47 -7.49
C THR A 351 20.31 -17.75 -6.14
N ASN A 352 21.01 -18.32 -5.18
CA ASN A 352 21.18 -17.70 -3.85
C ASN A 352 21.98 -16.39 -3.94
N ILE A 353 23.04 -16.34 -4.76
CA ILE A 353 23.83 -15.12 -4.98
C ILE A 353 22.94 -14.01 -5.56
N VAL A 354 22.15 -14.30 -6.60
CA VAL A 354 21.24 -13.31 -7.22
C VAL A 354 20.25 -12.79 -6.20
N MET A 355 19.61 -13.66 -5.42
CA MET A 355 18.64 -13.27 -4.39
C MET A 355 19.28 -12.39 -3.31
N LEU A 356 20.40 -12.81 -2.74
CA LEU A 356 21.11 -12.07 -1.68
C LEU A 356 21.65 -10.73 -2.20
N THR A 357 22.20 -10.70 -3.41
CA THR A 357 22.64 -9.44 -4.04
C THR A 357 21.47 -8.48 -4.22
N THR A 358 20.29 -8.97 -4.65
CA THR A 358 19.09 -8.13 -4.76
C THR A 358 18.69 -7.57 -3.40
N VAL A 359 18.72 -8.39 -2.32
CA VAL A 359 18.41 -7.92 -0.96
C VAL A 359 19.37 -6.83 -0.48
N ILE A 360 20.64 -6.90 -0.86
CA ILE A 360 21.67 -5.94 -0.41
C ILE A 360 21.60 -4.63 -1.22
N VAL A 361 21.25 -4.73 -2.49
CA VAL A 361 21.23 -3.57 -3.42
C VAL A 361 19.97 -2.73 -3.24
N VAL A 362 18.86 -3.34 -2.88
CA VAL A 362 17.59 -2.65 -2.57
C VAL A 362 17.64 -2.03 -1.17
#